data_5553a8e7ef58771786af5a558cd7629c
#
_entry.id   5553a8e7ef58771786af5a558cd7629c
#
_cell.length_a   1.000
_cell.length_b   1.000
_cell.length_c   1.000
_cell.angle_alpha   90.00
_cell.angle_beta   90.00
_cell.angle_gamma   90.00
#
_symmetry.space_group_name_H-M   'P 1'
#
loop_
_entity.id
_entity.type
_entity.pdbx_description
1 polymer ?
#
loop_
_entity_poly.entity_id
_entity_poly.type
_entity_poly.pdbx_seq_one_letter_code
_entity_poly.pdbx_strand_id
1 'polypeptide(L)'
;TGCWAAEYGNKLNLTFDEMDSVITQGKELGIYLYMFTGGEPLVRKEDIIKLCKKHSDCAFLAYTNGTLVDEKLCEQMVEVGNFYLAISLEGFEAVNDLRRGNGVYGKVMHAMELLKQYGLIFGTSICYTSKNIETVTSDEFVDLMVEKGCRYAFYFHYMPVGNDAAVELLPTMQQRI
;
A
#
# COMPACT_ATOMS: atom_id res chain seq x y z
N THR A 1 3.50 -1.43 -14.78
CA THR A 1 4.36 -2.48 -15.36
C THR A 1 5.02 -3.28 -14.24
N GLY A 2 5.18 -4.61 -14.43
CA GLY A 2 5.91 -5.48 -13.50
C GLY A 2 5.16 -5.86 -12.22
N CYS A 3 3.83 -5.86 -12.22
CA CYS A 3 3.03 -6.37 -11.11
C CYS A 3 2.52 -7.78 -11.45
N TRP A 4 3.02 -8.78 -10.72
CA TRP A 4 2.60 -10.17 -10.90
C TRP A 4 1.11 -10.39 -10.59
N ALA A 5 0.51 -9.56 -9.72
CA ALA A 5 -0.90 -9.65 -9.35
C ALA A 5 -1.85 -9.12 -10.44
N ALA A 6 -1.34 -8.44 -11.48
CA ALA A 6 -2.17 -7.92 -12.57
C ALA A 6 -2.78 -9.02 -13.45
N GLU A 7 -2.22 -10.24 -13.40
CA GLU A 7 -2.70 -11.40 -14.17
C GLU A 7 -3.91 -12.10 -13.51
N TYR A 8 -4.17 -11.83 -12.24
CA TYR A 8 -5.26 -12.47 -11.51
C TYR A 8 -6.53 -11.61 -11.54
N GLY A 9 -7.59 -12.16 -12.11
CA GLY A 9 -8.91 -11.52 -12.09
C GLY A 9 -9.56 -11.59 -10.70
N ASN A 10 -10.67 -10.87 -10.52
CA ASN A 10 -11.40 -10.76 -9.24
C ASN A 10 -12.23 -11.99 -8.84
N LYS A 11 -12.24 -13.06 -9.65
CA LYS A 11 -13.12 -14.23 -9.45
C LYS A 11 -12.82 -15.06 -8.20
N LEU A 12 -11.60 -14.95 -7.68
CA LEU A 12 -11.13 -15.70 -6.51
C LEU A 12 -10.92 -14.82 -5.27
N ASN A 13 -11.50 -13.62 -5.27
CA ASN A 13 -11.43 -12.77 -4.09
C ASN A 13 -12.23 -13.37 -2.95
N LEU A 14 -11.66 -13.34 -1.73
CA LEU A 14 -12.35 -13.78 -0.52
C LEU A 14 -13.64 -12.97 -0.32
N THR A 15 -14.70 -13.63 0.10
CA THR A 15 -15.93 -12.99 0.56
C THR A 15 -15.71 -12.30 1.90
N PHE A 16 -16.67 -11.48 2.33
CA PHE A 16 -16.62 -10.87 3.67
C PHE A 16 -16.56 -11.95 4.77
N ASP A 17 -17.42 -12.98 4.67
CA ASP A 17 -17.49 -14.03 5.69
C ASP A 17 -16.22 -14.89 5.74
N GLU A 18 -15.57 -15.13 4.60
CA GLU A 18 -14.27 -15.81 4.58
C GLU A 18 -13.17 -14.96 5.23
N MET A 19 -13.10 -13.66 4.95
CA MET A 19 -12.15 -12.78 5.61
C MET A 19 -12.39 -12.72 7.13
N ASP A 20 -13.64 -12.60 7.56
CA ASP A 20 -14.04 -12.60 8.95
C ASP A 20 -13.65 -13.91 9.66
N SER A 21 -13.88 -15.05 8.98
CA SER A 21 -13.50 -16.37 9.49
C SER A 21 -11.98 -16.52 9.63
N VAL A 22 -11.20 -16.04 8.66
CA VAL A 22 -9.73 -16.05 8.72
C VAL A 22 -9.23 -15.21 9.90
N ILE A 23 -9.80 -14.02 10.12
CA ILE A 23 -9.43 -13.18 11.25
C ILE A 23 -9.78 -13.87 12.58
N THR A 24 -10.97 -14.44 12.69
CA THR A 24 -11.42 -15.14 13.89
C THR A 24 -10.51 -16.31 14.25
N GLN A 25 -10.18 -17.17 13.28
CA GLN A 25 -9.25 -18.28 13.47
C GLN A 25 -7.84 -17.83 13.77
N GLY A 26 -7.38 -16.75 13.12
CA GLY A 26 -6.07 -16.17 13.38
C GLY A 26 -5.92 -15.68 14.82
N LYS A 27 -6.98 -15.09 15.41
CA LYS A 27 -6.98 -14.67 16.83
C LYS A 27 -6.81 -15.86 17.78
N GLU A 28 -7.40 -17.01 17.48
CA GLU A 28 -7.19 -18.24 18.26
C GLU A 28 -5.72 -18.70 18.25
N LEU A 29 -4.96 -18.33 17.21
CA LEU A 29 -3.53 -18.57 17.07
C LEU A 29 -2.65 -17.42 17.59
N GLY A 30 -3.25 -16.37 18.18
CA GLY A 30 -2.53 -15.20 18.69
C GLY A 30 -2.14 -14.18 17.62
N ILE A 31 -2.76 -14.21 16.42
CA ILE A 31 -2.51 -13.26 15.33
C ILE A 31 -3.49 -12.09 15.46
N TYR A 32 -2.93 -10.87 15.60
CA TYR A 32 -3.70 -9.63 15.76
C TYR A 32 -3.32 -8.54 14.76
N LEU A 33 -2.45 -8.84 13.78
CA LEU A 33 -2.12 -7.96 12.66
C LEU A 33 -2.48 -8.64 11.35
N TYR A 34 -3.32 -8.00 10.56
CA TYR A 34 -3.77 -8.50 9.26
C TYR A 34 -3.45 -7.50 8.16
N MET A 35 -3.03 -8.00 6.99
CA MET A 35 -2.67 -7.17 5.85
C MET A 35 -3.60 -7.47 4.67
N PHE A 36 -4.25 -6.41 4.16
CA PHE A 36 -5.03 -6.49 2.94
C PHE A 36 -4.13 -6.18 1.75
N THR A 37 -4.04 -7.13 0.85
CA THR A 37 -3.31 -7.04 -0.41
C THR A 37 -4.19 -7.50 -1.56
N GLY A 38 -3.63 -7.60 -2.77
CA GLY A 38 -4.34 -8.11 -3.94
C GLY A 38 -4.22 -7.15 -5.11
N GLY A 39 -5.30 -6.86 -5.82
CA GLY A 39 -5.36 -5.80 -6.81
C GLY A 39 -5.31 -4.43 -6.10
N GLU A 40 -6.48 -3.84 -5.86
CA GLU A 40 -6.59 -2.63 -5.05
C GLU A 40 -7.58 -2.90 -3.89
N PRO A 41 -7.12 -3.02 -2.63
CA PRO A 41 -8.00 -3.37 -1.51
C PRO A 41 -9.06 -2.32 -1.22
N LEU A 42 -8.79 -1.03 -1.49
CA LEU A 42 -9.75 0.05 -1.22
C LEU A 42 -10.99 0.03 -2.13
N VAL A 43 -11.03 -0.78 -3.19
CA VAL A 43 -12.30 -1.07 -3.90
C VAL A 43 -13.32 -1.74 -2.97
N ARG A 44 -12.85 -2.35 -1.89
CA ARG A 44 -13.68 -3.01 -0.86
C ARG A 44 -13.59 -2.30 0.49
N LYS A 45 -13.32 -0.99 0.48
CA LYS A 45 -13.13 -0.20 1.72
C LYS A 45 -14.29 -0.36 2.72
N GLU A 46 -15.54 -0.47 2.26
CA GLU A 46 -16.69 -0.66 3.13
C GLU A 46 -16.65 -2.01 3.90
N ASP A 47 -16.20 -3.09 3.25
CA ASP A 47 -16.03 -4.38 3.91
C ASP A 47 -14.86 -4.33 4.90
N ILE A 48 -13.76 -3.70 4.51
CA ILE A 48 -12.58 -3.52 5.39
C ILE A 48 -12.96 -2.75 6.66
N ILE A 49 -13.68 -1.64 6.53
CA ILE A 49 -14.13 -0.84 7.68
C ILE A 49 -15.07 -1.66 8.59
N LYS A 50 -15.96 -2.49 8.02
CA LYS A 50 -16.80 -3.39 8.83
C LYS A 50 -15.97 -4.42 9.60
N LEU A 51 -14.93 -4.98 8.98
CA LEU A 51 -13.99 -5.90 9.65
C LEU A 51 -13.23 -5.20 10.77
N CYS A 52 -12.73 -3.97 10.53
CA CYS A 52 -12.06 -3.15 11.55
C CYS A 52 -12.96 -2.89 12.77
N LYS A 53 -14.24 -2.55 12.54
CA LYS A 53 -15.23 -2.37 13.62
C LYS A 53 -15.49 -3.66 14.38
N LYS A 54 -15.65 -4.78 13.65
CA LYS A 54 -15.95 -6.09 14.26
C LYS A 54 -14.78 -6.64 15.08
N HIS A 55 -13.56 -6.42 14.62
CA HIS A 55 -12.33 -6.91 15.24
C HIS A 55 -11.49 -5.73 15.76
N SER A 56 -12.07 -4.93 16.65
CA SER A 56 -11.44 -3.73 17.20
C SER A 56 -10.19 -4.01 18.05
N ASP A 57 -9.96 -5.25 18.41
CA ASP A 57 -8.78 -5.77 19.10
C ASP A 57 -7.63 -6.13 18.14
N CYS A 58 -7.85 -6.03 16.82
CA CYS A 58 -6.83 -6.30 15.78
C CYS A 58 -6.36 -5.00 15.14
N ALA A 59 -5.17 -5.04 14.55
CA ALA A 59 -4.64 -3.99 13.67
C ALA A 59 -4.74 -4.44 12.21
N PHE A 60 -5.10 -3.52 11.32
CA PHE A 60 -5.26 -3.78 9.89
C PHE A 60 -4.40 -2.83 9.06
N LEU A 61 -3.69 -3.36 8.09
CA LEU A 61 -2.88 -2.61 7.14
C LEU A 61 -3.33 -2.93 5.72
N ALA A 62 -3.51 -1.92 4.88
CA ALA A 62 -3.75 -2.14 3.45
C ALA A 62 -2.60 -1.57 2.60
N TYR A 63 -2.11 -2.38 1.66
CA TYR A 63 -1.23 -1.91 0.58
C TYR A 63 -2.10 -1.38 -0.55
N THR A 64 -2.07 -0.07 -0.77
CA THR A 64 -2.97 0.61 -1.71
C THR A 64 -2.21 1.49 -2.70
N ASN A 65 -2.78 1.69 -3.88
CA ASN A 65 -2.31 2.71 -4.82
C ASN A 65 -2.68 4.14 -4.40
N GLY A 66 -3.47 4.31 -3.33
CA GLY A 66 -3.87 5.58 -2.76
C GLY A 66 -4.94 6.36 -3.54
N THR A 67 -5.32 5.92 -4.74
CA THR A 67 -6.21 6.71 -5.62
C THR A 67 -7.67 6.74 -5.18
N LEU A 68 -8.06 5.89 -4.22
CA LEU A 68 -9.41 5.79 -3.67
C LEU A 68 -9.52 6.34 -2.24
N VAL A 69 -8.48 6.99 -1.76
CA VAL A 69 -8.52 7.72 -0.48
C VAL A 69 -9.34 8.99 -0.67
N ASP A 70 -10.35 9.15 0.15
CA ASP A 70 -11.25 10.30 0.19
C ASP A 70 -11.53 10.70 1.65
N GLU A 71 -12.16 11.87 1.85
CA GLU A 71 -12.51 12.39 3.17
C GLU A 71 -13.36 11.37 3.97
N LYS A 72 -14.35 10.76 3.31
CA LYS A 72 -15.21 9.74 3.93
C LYS A 72 -14.42 8.56 4.49
N LEU A 73 -13.45 8.06 3.74
CA LEU A 73 -12.57 7.00 4.23
C LEU A 73 -11.74 7.47 5.41
N CYS A 74 -11.19 8.69 5.35
CA CYS A 74 -10.42 9.25 6.46
C CYS A 74 -11.26 9.36 7.75
N GLU A 75 -12.52 9.85 7.65
CA GLU A 75 -13.45 9.87 8.78
C GLU A 75 -13.72 8.49 9.36
N GLN A 76 -13.96 7.51 8.49
CA GLN A 76 -14.16 6.12 8.91
C GLN A 76 -12.91 5.53 9.56
N MET A 77 -11.71 5.85 9.06
CA MET A 77 -10.44 5.41 9.65
C MET A 77 -10.22 6.02 11.04
N VAL A 78 -10.57 7.29 11.23
CA VAL A 78 -10.55 7.93 12.56
C VAL A 78 -11.51 7.22 13.52
N GLU A 79 -12.73 6.90 13.06
CA GLU A 79 -13.74 6.21 13.87
C GLU A 79 -13.28 4.82 14.33
N VAL A 80 -12.68 4.03 13.44
CA VAL A 80 -12.25 2.66 13.79
C VAL A 80 -10.93 2.61 14.56
N GLY A 81 -10.00 3.52 14.28
CA GLY A 81 -8.74 3.70 15.00
C GLY A 81 -7.69 2.59 14.80
N ASN A 82 -8.01 1.52 14.08
CA ASN A 82 -7.16 0.33 13.93
C ASN A 82 -6.86 -0.02 12.47
N PHE A 83 -7.07 0.91 11.53
CA PHE A 83 -6.80 0.73 10.10
C PHE A 83 -5.72 1.68 9.60
N TYR A 84 -4.71 1.15 8.93
CA TYR A 84 -3.51 1.85 8.47
C TYR A 84 -3.29 1.62 6.98
N LEU A 85 -2.66 2.59 6.30
CA LEU A 85 -2.38 2.49 4.87
C LEU A 85 -0.88 2.54 4.59
N ALA A 86 -0.40 1.63 3.76
CA ALA A 86 0.90 1.70 3.10
C ALA A 86 0.67 2.08 1.64
N ILE A 87 0.88 3.36 1.32
CA ILE A 87 0.59 3.91 0.00
C ILE A 87 1.75 3.61 -0.95
N SER A 88 1.43 3.07 -2.10
CA SER A 88 2.41 2.76 -3.11
C SER A 88 2.98 4.03 -3.75
N LEU A 89 4.29 4.22 -3.65
CA LEU A 89 5.01 5.36 -4.22
C LEU A 89 6.38 4.89 -4.74
N GLU A 90 6.71 5.19 -5.99
CA GLU A 90 7.90 4.64 -6.65
C GLU A 90 9.01 5.66 -6.89
N GLY A 91 8.86 6.87 -6.37
CA GLY A 91 9.78 8.00 -6.53
C GLY A 91 9.04 9.32 -6.74
N PHE A 92 9.73 10.33 -7.26
CA PHE A 92 9.10 11.59 -7.69
C PHE A 92 8.19 11.39 -8.91
N GLU A 93 7.42 12.40 -9.26
CA GLU A 93 6.34 12.35 -10.25
C GLU A 93 6.71 11.61 -11.53
N ALA A 94 7.80 11.99 -12.19
CA ALA A 94 8.21 11.39 -13.46
C ALA A 94 8.48 9.89 -13.36
N VAL A 95 9.15 9.45 -12.28
CA VAL A 95 9.51 8.05 -12.03
C VAL A 95 8.28 7.26 -11.58
N ASN A 96 7.46 7.84 -10.73
CA ASN A 96 6.23 7.22 -10.25
C ASN A 96 5.23 7.00 -11.39
N ASP A 97 4.97 8.04 -12.17
CA ASP A 97 3.95 7.99 -13.22
C ASP A 97 4.36 7.12 -14.40
N LEU A 98 5.66 7.00 -14.69
CA LEU A 98 6.16 6.05 -15.67
C LEU A 98 5.75 4.59 -15.35
N ARG A 99 5.71 4.23 -14.08
CA ARG A 99 5.35 2.87 -13.65
C ARG A 99 3.86 2.70 -13.38
N ARG A 100 3.24 3.70 -12.74
CA ARG A 100 1.87 3.61 -12.20
C ARG A 100 0.82 4.28 -13.06
N GLY A 101 1.22 5.08 -14.04
CA GLY A 101 0.35 5.83 -14.95
C GLY A 101 0.31 7.32 -14.65
N ASN A 102 0.05 8.10 -15.68
CA ASN A 102 0.04 9.56 -15.63
C ASN A 102 -0.97 10.09 -14.60
N GLY A 103 -0.53 11.04 -13.78
CA GLY A 103 -1.32 11.71 -12.77
C GLY A 103 -1.59 10.90 -11.49
N VAL A 104 -1.03 9.69 -11.39
CA VAL A 104 -1.14 8.88 -10.15
C VAL A 104 -0.36 9.54 -9.02
N TYR A 105 0.82 10.12 -9.30
CA TYR A 105 1.60 10.83 -8.28
C TYR A 105 0.80 11.93 -7.61
N GLY A 106 0.12 12.79 -8.37
CA GLY A 106 -0.72 13.86 -7.82
C GLY A 106 -1.83 13.34 -6.92
N LYS A 107 -2.46 12.22 -7.28
CA LYS A 107 -3.49 11.56 -6.45
C LYS A 107 -2.90 11.01 -5.14
N VAL A 108 -1.71 10.42 -5.20
CA VAL A 108 -0.99 9.93 -4.01
C VAL A 108 -0.63 11.09 -3.08
N MET A 109 -0.10 12.20 -3.61
CA MET A 109 0.21 13.38 -2.80
C MET A 109 -1.03 13.94 -2.11
N HIS A 110 -2.15 14.02 -2.83
CA HIS A 110 -3.43 14.46 -2.26
C HIS A 110 -3.93 13.49 -1.17
N ALA A 111 -3.83 12.17 -1.39
CA ALA A 111 -4.19 11.17 -0.39
C ALA A 111 -3.36 11.32 0.91
N MET A 112 -2.05 11.54 0.78
CA MET A 112 -1.17 11.77 1.93
C MET A 112 -1.55 13.05 2.69
N GLU A 113 -1.90 14.11 1.98
CA GLU A 113 -2.36 15.37 2.58
C GLU A 113 -3.64 15.17 3.37
N LEU A 114 -4.63 14.46 2.82
CA LEU A 114 -5.86 14.13 3.53
C LEU A 114 -5.56 13.32 4.80
N LEU A 115 -4.82 12.24 4.70
CA LEU A 115 -4.46 11.38 5.85
C LEU A 115 -3.74 12.19 6.94
N LYS A 116 -2.81 13.09 6.55
CA LYS A 116 -2.11 13.99 7.47
C LYS A 116 -3.08 14.97 8.15
N GLN A 117 -4.02 15.58 7.40
CA GLN A 117 -5.03 16.51 7.93
C GLN A 117 -5.93 15.86 8.98
N TYR A 118 -6.27 14.57 8.77
CA TYR A 118 -7.08 13.79 9.73
C TYR A 118 -6.25 13.17 10.86
N GLY A 119 -4.93 13.43 10.92
CA GLY A 119 -4.05 12.91 11.97
C GLY A 119 -3.84 11.40 11.92
N LEU A 120 -4.08 10.78 10.78
CA LEU A 120 -4.00 9.33 10.59
C LEU A 120 -2.55 8.87 10.44
N ILE A 121 -2.26 7.68 10.97
CA ILE A 121 -0.97 7.02 10.80
C ILE A 121 -0.97 6.29 9.46
N PHE A 122 -0.01 6.62 8.60
CA PHE A 122 0.20 5.96 7.31
C PHE A 122 1.68 5.93 6.94
N GLY A 123 2.02 5.13 5.96
CA GLY A 123 3.35 5.05 5.40
C GLY A 123 3.34 4.77 3.91
N THR A 124 4.50 4.40 3.39
CA THR A 124 4.68 4.09 1.97
C THR A 124 5.08 2.63 1.75
N SER A 125 4.72 2.13 0.58
CA SER A 125 5.16 0.86 0.03
C SER A 125 5.89 1.13 -1.27
N ILE A 126 7.18 0.84 -1.30
CA ILE A 126 8.10 1.18 -2.39
C ILE A 126 8.64 -0.12 -2.97
N CYS A 127 8.37 -0.38 -4.25
CA CYS A 127 9.04 -1.45 -4.95
C CYS A 127 10.26 -0.89 -5.69
N TYR A 128 11.46 -1.10 -5.13
CA TYR A 128 12.66 -0.60 -5.75
C TYR A 128 13.19 -1.52 -6.86
N THR A 129 13.63 -0.89 -7.93
CA THR A 129 14.12 -1.49 -9.17
C THR A 129 15.45 -0.86 -9.55
N SER A 130 16.12 -1.40 -10.57
CA SER A 130 17.32 -0.78 -11.16
C SER A 130 17.08 0.65 -11.67
N LYS A 131 15.82 1.05 -11.89
CA LYS A 131 15.45 2.34 -12.49
C LYS A 131 15.11 3.44 -11.48
N ASN A 132 14.71 3.06 -10.27
CA ASN A 132 14.27 4.04 -9.27
C ASN A 132 15.06 3.99 -7.94
N ILE A 133 15.96 3.03 -7.77
CA ILE A 133 16.65 2.82 -6.49
C ILE A 133 17.39 4.09 -6.03
N GLU A 134 18.12 4.77 -6.91
CA GLU A 134 18.83 6.01 -6.59
C GLU A 134 17.87 7.12 -6.13
N THR A 135 16.70 7.20 -6.76
CA THR A 135 15.66 8.17 -6.38
C THR A 135 15.05 7.84 -5.02
N VAL A 136 14.60 6.58 -4.82
CA VAL A 136 13.85 6.22 -3.62
C VAL A 136 14.72 6.05 -2.37
N THR A 137 16.04 6.04 -2.54
CA THR A 137 17.02 6.03 -1.44
C THR A 137 17.69 7.40 -1.22
N SER A 138 17.34 8.42 -2.01
CA SER A 138 17.89 9.75 -1.82
C SER A 138 17.32 10.45 -0.58
N ASP A 139 18.11 11.31 0.03
CA ASP A 139 17.69 12.11 1.19
C ASP A 139 16.48 12.97 0.86
N GLU A 140 16.44 13.57 -0.34
CA GLU A 140 15.33 14.41 -0.80
C GLU A 140 14.01 13.64 -0.88
N PHE A 141 14.06 12.36 -1.27
CA PHE A 141 12.85 11.53 -1.31
C PHE A 141 12.39 11.12 0.09
N VAL A 142 13.32 10.81 0.98
CA VAL A 142 13.03 10.53 2.40
C VAL A 142 12.45 11.78 3.07
N ASP A 143 13.03 12.95 2.85
CA ASP A 143 12.55 14.23 3.38
C ASP A 143 11.14 14.54 2.88
N LEU A 144 10.85 14.30 1.60
CA LEU A 144 9.49 14.42 1.05
C LEU A 144 8.49 13.54 1.81
N MET A 145 8.83 12.27 2.06
CA MET A 145 7.94 11.37 2.79
C MET A 145 7.70 11.83 4.22
N VAL A 146 8.73 12.31 4.90
CA VAL A 146 8.63 12.88 6.25
C VAL A 146 7.76 14.14 6.24
N GLU A 147 7.99 15.06 5.29
CA GLU A 147 7.18 16.27 5.12
C GLU A 147 5.71 15.95 4.87
N LYS A 148 5.42 14.94 4.05
CA LYS A 148 4.04 14.48 3.79
C LYS A 148 3.40 13.76 4.98
N GLY A 149 4.17 13.43 6.02
CA GLY A 149 3.66 12.86 7.27
C GLY A 149 3.73 11.33 7.35
N CYS A 150 4.45 10.68 6.44
CA CYS A 150 4.70 9.24 6.51
C CYS A 150 5.40 8.87 7.80
N ARG A 151 4.97 7.76 8.44
CA ARG A 151 5.54 7.27 9.70
C ARG A 151 6.37 6.01 9.54
N TYR A 152 6.22 5.32 8.41
CA TYR A 152 6.98 4.12 8.07
C TYR A 152 7.09 3.98 6.55
N ALA A 153 8.06 3.21 6.09
CA ALA A 153 8.23 2.86 4.69
C ALA A 153 8.61 1.37 4.58
N PHE A 154 7.94 0.65 3.71
CA PHE A 154 8.31 -0.70 3.31
C PHE A 154 9.03 -0.64 1.97
N TYR A 155 10.27 -1.10 1.92
CA TYR A 155 11.05 -1.24 0.71
C TYR A 155 11.02 -2.70 0.24
N PHE A 156 10.34 -2.95 -0.86
CA PHE A 156 10.26 -4.27 -1.48
C PHE A 156 11.23 -4.37 -2.66
N HIS A 157 12.01 -5.42 -2.62
CA HIS A 157 12.85 -5.77 -3.74
C HIS A 157 11.99 -6.24 -4.92
N TYR A 158 12.22 -5.68 -6.12
CA TYR A 158 11.56 -6.17 -7.31
C TYR A 158 11.97 -7.62 -7.58
N MET A 159 11.01 -8.51 -7.72
CA MET A 159 11.22 -9.91 -8.10
C MET A 159 10.56 -10.15 -9.46
N PRO A 160 11.34 -10.62 -10.46
CA PRO A 160 10.85 -10.90 -11.80
C PRO A 160 10.12 -12.25 -11.81
N VAL A 161 8.85 -12.25 -11.39
CA VAL A 161 7.97 -13.44 -11.41
C VAL A 161 6.78 -13.18 -12.33
N GLY A 162 6.20 -14.27 -12.86
CA GLY A 162 5.10 -14.20 -13.82
C GLY A 162 5.58 -14.29 -15.27
N ASN A 163 4.62 -14.29 -16.20
CA ASN A 163 4.89 -14.50 -17.61
C ASN A 163 5.64 -13.33 -18.28
N ASP A 164 5.39 -12.09 -17.78
CA ASP A 164 5.97 -10.85 -18.28
C ASP A 164 7.05 -10.30 -17.33
N ALA A 165 7.90 -11.20 -16.79
CA ALA A 165 8.97 -10.83 -15.87
C ALA A 165 9.99 -9.92 -16.56
N ALA A 166 10.08 -8.66 -16.12
CA ALA A 166 11.01 -7.64 -16.63
C ALA A 166 12.37 -7.74 -15.92
N VAL A 167 13.24 -8.62 -16.38
CA VAL A 167 14.55 -8.90 -15.75
C VAL A 167 15.44 -7.65 -15.70
N GLU A 168 15.28 -6.72 -16.64
CA GLU A 168 16.01 -5.44 -16.70
C GLU A 168 15.67 -4.49 -15.53
N LEU A 169 14.59 -4.78 -14.80
CA LEU A 169 14.22 -4.02 -13.60
C LEU A 169 14.92 -4.52 -12.33
N LEU A 170 15.66 -5.64 -12.40
CA LEU A 170 16.44 -6.11 -11.26
C LEU A 170 17.55 -5.12 -10.90
N PRO A 171 17.66 -4.69 -9.65
CA PRO A 171 18.82 -3.93 -9.18
C PRO A 171 20.10 -4.75 -9.34
N THR A 172 21.16 -4.10 -9.77
CA THR A 172 22.50 -4.69 -9.83
C THR A 172 23.02 -5.01 -8.43
N MET A 173 24.06 -5.85 -8.35
CA MET A 173 24.71 -6.16 -7.08
C MET A 173 25.24 -4.89 -6.39
N GLN A 174 25.79 -3.95 -7.18
CA GLN A 174 26.31 -2.66 -6.66
C GLN A 174 25.21 -1.76 -6.12
N GLN A 175 24.01 -1.81 -6.68
CA GLN A 175 22.85 -1.06 -6.21
C GLN A 175 22.21 -1.64 -4.95
N ARG A 176 22.63 -2.82 -4.51
CA ARG A 176 22.09 -3.49 -3.30
C ARG A 176 22.99 -3.36 -2.08
N ILE A 177 24.20 -2.81 -2.25
CA ILE A 177 25.19 -2.57 -1.20
C ILE A 177 25.09 -1.14 -0.70
#